data_960402a71b9e96ab9a05f987ab0313ca
#
_entry.id   960402a71b9e96ab9a05f987ab0313ca
#
_cell.length_a   1.000
_cell.length_b   1.000
_cell.length_c   1.000
_cell.angle_alpha   90.00
_cell.angle_beta   90.00
_cell.angle_gamma   90.00
#
_symmetry.space_group_name_H-M   'P 1'
#
loop_
_entity.id
_entity.type
_entity.pdbx_description
1 polymer ?
#
loop_
_entity_poly.entity_id
_entity_poly.type
_entity_poly.pdbx_seq_one_letter_code
_entity_poly.pdbx_strand_id
1 'polypeptide(L)'
;RSTPEILAAANALIDKNKYRIPKALLPTLPSGAPVLCHLGETQAAEAQWIAGEMEQLHSQGVPYRDMTVLYRAHYVSRAVEEALLQAKIPYTIYSGVQFFGRMEIKDALSYLRMMVYKDDLSFRRIANVPKRNLGKRRMAFLEAYAAEHGKTLYQSLLDNLEDPVFKGTKAQAFVSLIEAFAAGYEGRPISEVLSAVLNESGYEKMLRTEGSQERLD
;
A
#
# COMPACT_ATOMS: atom_id res chain seq x y z
N ARG A 1 1.75 -20.92 -26.68
CA ARG A 1 1.79 -19.50 -27.08
C ARG A 1 3.13 -18.81 -26.76
N SER A 2 4.19 -19.59 -26.51
CA SER A 2 5.53 -19.03 -26.23
C SER A 2 6.53 -19.55 -27.25
N THR A 3 7.64 -18.85 -27.42
CA THR A 3 8.73 -19.25 -28.29
C THR A 3 9.49 -20.45 -27.74
N PRO A 4 10.27 -21.19 -28.55
CA PRO A 4 11.10 -22.31 -28.11
C PRO A 4 12.04 -21.93 -26.97
N GLU A 5 12.65 -20.74 -26.99
CA GLU A 5 13.61 -20.26 -25.99
C GLU A 5 12.95 -20.14 -24.62
N ILE A 6 11.76 -19.54 -24.56
CA ILE A 6 10.99 -19.39 -23.31
C ILE A 6 10.58 -20.76 -22.77
N LEU A 7 10.11 -21.66 -23.65
CA LEU A 7 9.69 -23.01 -23.24
C LEU A 7 10.86 -23.88 -22.80
N ALA A 8 12.02 -23.74 -23.43
CA ALA A 8 13.25 -24.45 -23.00
C ALA A 8 13.65 -24.01 -21.58
N ALA A 9 13.66 -22.68 -21.28
CA ALA A 9 13.95 -22.18 -19.95
C ALA A 9 12.91 -22.65 -18.91
N ALA A 10 11.62 -22.59 -19.24
CA ALA A 10 10.54 -23.02 -18.35
C ALA A 10 10.58 -24.52 -18.08
N ASN A 11 10.81 -25.38 -19.10
CA ASN A 11 10.94 -26.81 -18.94
C ASN A 11 12.17 -27.16 -18.08
N ALA A 12 13.32 -26.53 -18.31
CA ALA A 12 14.53 -26.74 -17.53
C ALA A 12 14.35 -26.39 -16.06
N LEU A 13 13.59 -25.30 -15.75
CA LEU A 13 13.27 -24.91 -14.39
C LEU A 13 12.33 -25.92 -13.71
N ILE A 14 11.24 -26.30 -14.37
CA ILE A 14 10.23 -27.20 -13.79
C ILE A 14 10.77 -28.63 -13.61
N ASP A 15 11.75 -29.04 -14.39
CA ASP A 15 12.39 -30.36 -14.29
C ASP A 15 13.15 -30.54 -12.96
N LYS A 16 13.47 -29.48 -12.25
CA LYS A 16 14.06 -29.53 -10.90
C LYS A 16 13.06 -29.96 -9.83
N ASN A 17 11.75 -29.90 -10.09
CA ASN A 17 10.72 -30.30 -9.13
C ASN A 17 10.60 -31.83 -9.05
N LYS A 18 10.78 -32.37 -7.83
CA LYS A 18 10.74 -33.85 -7.58
C LYS A 18 9.31 -34.41 -7.62
N TYR A 19 8.29 -33.60 -7.28
CA TYR A 19 6.89 -34.02 -7.21
C TYR A 19 6.09 -33.30 -8.29
N ARG A 20 6.09 -33.83 -9.52
CA ARG A 20 5.29 -33.28 -10.61
C ARG A 20 4.78 -34.40 -11.52
N ILE A 21 3.71 -34.15 -12.23
CA ILE A 21 3.30 -34.99 -13.38
C ILE A 21 4.23 -34.61 -14.54
N PRO A 22 4.98 -35.55 -15.10
CA PRO A 22 5.86 -35.30 -16.24
C PRO A 22 5.05 -34.75 -17.43
N LYS A 23 5.36 -33.52 -17.83
CA LYS A 23 4.75 -32.88 -18.99
C LYS A 23 5.76 -31.89 -19.58
N ALA A 24 6.04 -32.04 -20.86
CA ALA A 24 6.85 -31.09 -21.62
C ALA A 24 5.94 -30.15 -22.41
N LEU A 25 6.22 -28.87 -22.36
CA LEU A 25 5.56 -27.87 -23.19
C LEU A 25 6.26 -27.82 -24.54
N LEU A 26 5.49 -27.96 -25.61
CA LEU A 26 6.00 -27.91 -26.98
C LEU A 26 5.72 -26.52 -27.59
N PRO A 27 6.70 -25.95 -28.32
CA PRO A 27 6.52 -24.67 -28.96
C PRO A 27 5.58 -24.77 -30.16
N THR A 28 4.75 -23.73 -30.32
CA THR A 28 3.90 -23.56 -31.50
C THR A 28 4.24 -22.27 -32.27
N LEU A 29 5.11 -21.45 -31.71
CA LEU A 29 5.63 -20.22 -32.34
C LEU A 29 7.03 -20.48 -32.92
N PRO A 30 7.47 -19.70 -33.92
CA PRO A 30 8.84 -19.73 -34.39
C PRO A 30 9.83 -19.28 -33.32
N SER A 31 11.12 -19.48 -33.55
CA SER A 31 12.19 -18.96 -32.71
C SER A 31 12.11 -17.45 -32.54
N GLY A 32 12.35 -16.98 -31.34
CA GLY A 32 12.28 -15.56 -30.95
C GLY A 32 13.57 -15.07 -30.32
N ALA A 33 13.48 -14.00 -29.55
CA ALA A 33 14.61 -13.45 -28.81
C ALA A 33 15.09 -14.41 -27.71
N PRO A 34 16.40 -14.43 -27.38
CA PRO A 34 16.93 -15.24 -26.30
C PRO A 34 16.36 -14.78 -24.95
N VAL A 35 16.25 -15.72 -24.00
CA VAL A 35 15.94 -15.41 -22.61
C VAL A 35 17.16 -14.76 -21.97
N LEU A 36 17.01 -13.53 -21.49
CA LEU A 36 18.05 -12.79 -20.77
C LEU A 36 17.90 -13.02 -19.26
N CYS A 37 19.02 -13.07 -18.56
CA CYS A 37 19.06 -13.13 -17.10
C CYS A 37 19.82 -11.90 -16.59
N HIS A 38 19.19 -11.13 -15.70
CA HIS A 38 19.79 -10.02 -15.02
C HIS A 38 19.78 -10.28 -13.51
N LEU A 39 20.86 -9.94 -12.82
CA LEU A 39 20.95 -10.01 -11.38
C LEU A 39 21.20 -8.61 -10.84
N GLY A 40 20.21 -8.02 -10.21
CA GLY A 40 20.35 -6.74 -9.51
C GLY A 40 21.00 -6.92 -8.14
N GLU A 41 21.86 -5.99 -7.73
CA GLU A 41 22.47 -5.99 -6.39
C GLU A 41 21.44 -5.70 -5.28
N THR A 42 20.39 -4.97 -5.62
CA THR A 42 19.29 -4.61 -4.73
C THR A 42 17.95 -4.72 -5.46
N GLN A 43 16.85 -4.82 -4.71
CA GLN A 43 15.50 -4.78 -5.29
C GLN A 43 15.25 -3.50 -6.09
N ALA A 44 15.77 -2.35 -5.64
CA ALA A 44 15.65 -1.09 -6.35
C ALA A 44 16.43 -1.11 -7.67
N ALA A 45 17.65 -1.64 -7.69
CA ALA A 45 18.45 -1.77 -8.91
C ALA A 45 17.80 -2.70 -9.93
N GLU A 46 17.23 -3.82 -9.47
CA GLU A 46 16.47 -4.74 -10.32
C GLU A 46 15.24 -4.05 -10.93
N ALA A 47 14.47 -3.33 -10.11
CA ALA A 47 13.28 -2.61 -10.56
C ALA A 47 13.60 -1.48 -11.55
N GLN A 48 14.70 -0.75 -11.32
CA GLN A 48 15.18 0.28 -12.26
C GLN A 48 15.61 -0.33 -13.59
N TRP A 49 16.30 -1.48 -13.55
CA TRP A 49 16.67 -2.18 -14.78
C TRP A 49 15.42 -2.64 -15.55
N ILE A 50 14.40 -3.19 -14.87
CA ILE A 50 13.12 -3.55 -15.49
C ILE A 50 12.48 -2.35 -16.18
N ALA A 51 12.40 -1.20 -15.50
CA ALA A 51 11.82 0.01 -16.08
C ALA A 51 12.61 0.48 -17.31
N GLY A 52 13.96 0.44 -17.25
CA GLY A 52 14.83 0.79 -18.37
C GLY A 52 14.65 -0.13 -19.58
N GLU A 53 14.53 -1.45 -19.38
CA GLU A 53 14.23 -2.40 -20.46
C GLU A 53 12.87 -2.13 -21.10
N MET A 54 11.86 -1.79 -20.28
CA MET A 54 10.53 -1.43 -20.81
C MET A 54 10.57 -0.15 -21.63
N GLU A 55 11.32 0.88 -21.21
CA GLU A 55 11.53 2.09 -21.99
C GLU A 55 12.26 1.81 -23.32
N GLN A 56 13.31 1.00 -23.26
CA GLN A 56 14.05 0.60 -24.46
C GLN A 56 13.17 -0.15 -25.45
N LEU A 57 12.39 -1.13 -25.01
CA LEU A 57 11.46 -1.86 -25.86
C LEU A 57 10.38 -0.93 -26.42
N HIS A 58 9.91 0.01 -25.61
CA HIS A 58 8.93 1.00 -26.07
C HIS A 58 9.49 1.91 -27.17
N SER A 59 10.74 2.34 -27.04
CA SER A 59 11.43 3.12 -28.08
C SER A 59 11.59 2.37 -29.40
N GLN A 60 11.60 1.03 -29.36
CA GLN A 60 11.63 0.14 -30.51
C GLN A 60 10.23 -0.15 -31.10
N GLY A 61 9.19 0.47 -30.54
CA GLY A 61 7.80 0.37 -31.03
C GLY A 61 6.92 -0.66 -30.30
N VAL A 62 7.39 -1.31 -29.24
CA VAL A 62 6.56 -2.21 -28.42
C VAL A 62 5.67 -1.36 -27.51
N PRO A 63 4.34 -1.49 -27.56
CA PRO A 63 3.45 -0.77 -26.65
C PRO A 63 3.59 -1.28 -25.21
N TYR A 64 3.53 -0.41 -24.21
CA TYR A 64 3.55 -0.81 -22.78
C TYR A 64 2.47 -1.83 -22.42
N ARG A 65 1.29 -1.76 -23.04
CA ARG A 65 0.20 -2.72 -22.83
C ARG A 65 0.54 -4.17 -23.22
N ASP A 66 1.58 -4.35 -24.04
CA ASP A 66 2.03 -5.67 -24.49
C ASP A 66 3.21 -6.20 -23.67
N MET A 67 3.61 -5.46 -22.62
CA MET A 67 4.66 -5.84 -21.66
C MET A 67 4.03 -6.30 -20.34
N THR A 68 4.63 -7.29 -19.71
CA THR A 68 4.15 -7.82 -18.43
C THR A 68 5.32 -8.15 -17.52
N VAL A 69 5.25 -7.70 -16.27
CA VAL A 69 6.18 -8.10 -15.21
C VAL A 69 5.49 -9.13 -14.32
N LEU A 70 6.11 -10.29 -14.16
CA LEU A 70 5.60 -11.37 -13.31
C LEU A 70 6.49 -11.53 -12.08
N TYR A 71 5.87 -11.63 -10.92
CA TYR A 71 6.57 -11.85 -9.65
C TYR A 71 5.87 -12.94 -8.82
N ARG A 72 6.63 -13.60 -7.94
CA ARG A 72 6.13 -14.69 -7.11
C ARG A 72 5.39 -14.24 -5.87
N ALA A 73 5.79 -13.13 -5.25
CA ALA A 73 5.27 -12.62 -3.99
C ALA A 73 4.87 -11.14 -4.11
N HIS A 74 3.77 -10.76 -3.48
CA HIS A 74 3.21 -9.41 -3.60
C HIS A 74 4.13 -8.30 -3.10
N TYR A 75 4.96 -8.55 -2.10
CA TYR A 75 5.88 -7.52 -1.56
C TYR A 75 6.90 -7.02 -2.60
N VAL A 76 7.23 -7.86 -3.60
CA VAL A 76 8.15 -7.48 -4.70
C VAL A 76 7.56 -6.37 -5.58
N SER A 77 6.23 -6.26 -5.67
CA SER A 77 5.58 -5.27 -6.52
C SER A 77 5.96 -3.83 -6.16
N ARG A 78 6.23 -3.55 -4.89
CA ARG A 78 6.50 -2.19 -4.41
C ARG A 78 7.68 -1.54 -5.13
N ALA A 79 8.82 -2.21 -5.19
CA ALA A 79 10.01 -1.67 -5.84
C ALA A 79 9.77 -1.45 -7.34
N VAL A 80 9.05 -2.38 -8.00
CA VAL A 80 8.68 -2.26 -9.41
C VAL A 80 7.70 -1.09 -9.62
N GLU A 81 6.68 -0.96 -8.79
CA GLU A 81 5.73 0.16 -8.87
C GLU A 81 6.43 1.52 -8.70
N GLU A 82 7.34 1.64 -7.73
CA GLU A 82 8.12 2.86 -7.51
C GLU A 82 8.97 3.21 -8.75
N ALA A 83 9.65 2.24 -9.35
CA ALA A 83 10.46 2.46 -10.54
C ALA A 83 9.60 2.86 -11.75
N LEU A 84 8.47 2.20 -11.98
CA LEU A 84 7.54 2.54 -13.06
C LEU A 84 6.93 3.94 -12.90
N LEU A 85 6.60 4.34 -11.67
CA LEU A 85 6.10 5.68 -11.37
C LEU A 85 7.17 6.75 -11.63
N GLN A 86 8.42 6.52 -11.22
CA GLN A 86 9.53 7.43 -11.48
C GLN A 86 9.80 7.59 -12.99
N ALA A 87 9.75 6.50 -13.74
CA ALA A 87 9.88 6.48 -15.20
C ALA A 87 8.61 6.94 -15.92
N LYS A 88 7.51 7.27 -15.20
CA LYS A 88 6.21 7.65 -15.76
C LYS A 88 5.62 6.60 -16.73
N ILE A 89 5.93 5.34 -16.52
CA ILE A 89 5.40 4.21 -17.28
C ILE A 89 4.02 3.85 -16.73
N PRO A 90 2.96 3.86 -17.57
CA PRO A 90 1.62 3.46 -17.14
C PRO A 90 1.58 1.95 -16.85
N TYR A 91 0.99 1.55 -15.73
CA TYR A 91 0.86 0.14 -15.35
C TYR A 91 -0.48 -0.18 -14.70
N THR A 92 -0.82 -1.45 -14.71
CA THR A 92 -1.99 -2.01 -14.01
C THR A 92 -1.56 -3.28 -13.28
N ILE A 93 -1.94 -3.41 -12.00
CA ILE A 93 -1.70 -4.65 -11.24
C ILE A 93 -2.91 -5.56 -11.36
N TYR A 94 -2.67 -6.76 -11.84
CA TYR A 94 -3.66 -7.84 -11.88
C TYR A 94 -3.52 -8.74 -10.65
N SER A 95 -4.63 -9.12 -10.05
CA SER A 95 -4.69 -10.02 -8.87
C SER A 95 -4.02 -9.48 -7.61
N GLY A 96 -4.00 -8.18 -7.43
CA GLY A 96 -3.45 -7.53 -6.23
C GLY A 96 -4.11 -6.19 -5.95
N VAL A 97 -3.90 -5.68 -4.76
CA VAL A 97 -4.23 -4.29 -4.42
C VAL A 97 -2.96 -3.48 -4.63
N GLN A 98 -3.02 -2.46 -5.48
CA GLN A 98 -1.92 -1.51 -5.63
C GLN A 98 -1.42 -1.06 -4.26
N PHE A 99 -0.12 -0.86 -4.10
CA PHE A 99 0.47 -0.47 -2.81
C PHE A 99 -0.30 0.66 -2.12
N PHE A 100 -0.55 1.75 -2.83
CA PHE A 100 -1.36 2.87 -2.33
C PHE A 100 -2.86 2.56 -2.18
N GLY A 101 -3.31 1.44 -2.70
CA GLY A 101 -4.67 0.92 -2.53
C GLY A 101 -4.86 0.08 -1.27
N ARG A 102 -3.79 -0.38 -0.64
CA ARG A 102 -3.82 -1.22 0.56
C ARG A 102 -4.45 -0.47 1.73
N MET A 103 -5.15 -1.22 2.58
CA MET A 103 -5.86 -0.66 3.73
C MET A 103 -4.90 0.04 4.69
N GLU A 104 -3.81 -0.62 5.05
CA GLU A 104 -2.79 -0.13 5.98
C GLU A 104 -2.12 1.15 5.48
N ILE A 105 -1.86 1.25 4.17
CA ILE A 105 -1.27 2.45 3.57
C ILE A 105 -2.26 3.61 3.60
N LYS A 106 -3.52 3.37 3.28
CA LYS A 106 -4.58 4.39 3.38
C LYS A 106 -4.80 4.86 4.81
N ASP A 107 -4.70 3.96 5.78
CA ASP A 107 -4.82 4.30 7.20
C ASP A 107 -3.64 5.17 7.65
N ALA A 108 -2.40 4.77 7.28
CA ALA A 108 -1.19 5.53 7.56
C ALA A 108 -1.25 6.95 6.97
N LEU A 109 -1.63 7.09 5.70
CA LEU A 109 -1.85 8.38 5.06
C LEU A 109 -2.96 9.20 5.74
N SER A 110 -4.01 8.54 6.26
CA SER A 110 -5.08 9.23 6.97
C SER A 110 -4.62 9.81 8.30
N TYR A 111 -3.66 9.18 9.00
CA TYR A 111 -3.03 9.80 10.18
C TYR A 111 -2.30 11.09 9.81
N LEU A 112 -1.48 11.09 8.74
CA LEU A 112 -0.79 12.30 8.27
C LEU A 112 -1.78 13.40 7.86
N ARG A 113 -2.83 13.03 7.10
CA ARG A 113 -3.86 13.98 6.69
C ARG A 113 -4.62 14.58 7.87
N MET A 114 -4.88 13.79 8.91
CA MET A 114 -5.54 14.31 10.12
C MET A 114 -4.71 15.36 10.85
N MET A 115 -3.38 15.24 10.86
CA MET A 115 -2.53 16.26 11.46
C MET A 115 -2.65 17.60 10.73
N VAL A 116 -2.75 17.58 9.40
CA VAL A 116 -2.70 18.79 8.56
C VAL A 116 -4.09 19.33 8.26
N TYR A 117 -5.01 18.47 7.81
CA TYR A 117 -6.29 18.90 7.24
C TYR A 117 -7.49 18.66 8.14
N LYS A 118 -7.41 17.69 9.08
CA LYS A 118 -8.52 17.30 9.97
C LYS A 118 -9.82 17.00 9.19
N ASP A 119 -9.68 16.41 8.00
CA ASP A 119 -10.80 16.15 7.08
C ASP A 119 -11.63 14.95 7.52
N ASP A 120 -12.92 14.97 7.16
CA ASP A 120 -13.90 13.96 7.56
C ASP A 120 -13.61 12.56 7.00
N LEU A 121 -13.02 12.47 5.79
CA LEU A 121 -12.69 11.19 5.18
C LEU A 121 -11.62 10.47 6.00
N SER A 122 -10.56 11.18 6.34
CA SER A 122 -9.46 10.66 7.16
C SER A 122 -9.94 10.37 8.59
N PHE A 123 -10.78 11.24 9.16
CA PHE A 123 -11.37 11.02 10.48
C PHE A 123 -12.19 9.72 10.53
N ARG A 124 -13.15 9.54 9.62
CA ARG A 124 -13.99 8.32 9.53
C ARG A 124 -13.14 7.06 9.45
N ARG A 125 -12.02 7.16 8.74
CA ARG A 125 -11.14 6.03 8.51
C ARG A 125 -10.40 5.59 9.76
N ILE A 126 -9.81 6.53 10.52
CA ILE A 126 -8.90 6.19 11.62
C ILE A 126 -9.44 6.46 13.02
N ALA A 127 -10.55 7.16 13.19
CA ALA A 127 -11.08 7.49 14.52
C ALA A 127 -11.25 6.27 15.43
N ASN A 128 -11.66 5.12 14.87
CA ASN A 128 -11.85 3.87 15.61
C ASN A 128 -10.87 2.75 15.19
N VAL A 129 -9.77 3.10 14.57
CA VAL A 129 -8.71 2.16 14.15
C VAL A 129 -7.35 2.68 14.64
N PRO A 130 -6.74 2.03 15.64
CA PRO A 130 -7.21 0.90 16.48
C PRO A 130 -8.50 1.19 17.25
N LYS A 131 -9.11 0.15 17.79
CA LYS A 131 -10.39 0.29 18.54
C LYS A 131 -10.29 1.31 19.68
N ARG A 132 -11.09 2.38 19.59
CA ARG A 132 -11.20 3.46 20.57
C ARG A 132 -12.58 3.61 21.15
N ASN A 133 -13.45 2.65 20.86
CA ASN A 133 -14.87 2.69 21.22
C ASN A 133 -15.62 3.87 20.57
N LEU A 134 -15.16 4.31 19.37
CA LEU A 134 -15.81 5.32 18.52
C LEU A 134 -16.56 4.64 17.36
N GLY A 135 -17.40 3.65 17.70
CA GLY A 135 -18.17 2.88 16.73
C GLY A 135 -19.41 3.61 16.18
N LYS A 136 -20.24 2.88 15.45
CA LYS A 136 -21.37 3.42 14.67
C LYS A 136 -22.26 4.40 15.43
N ARG A 137 -22.63 4.10 16.69
CA ARG A 137 -23.52 4.96 17.48
C ARG A 137 -22.90 6.35 17.73
N ARG A 138 -21.62 6.38 18.07
CA ARG A 138 -20.91 7.62 18.36
C ARG A 138 -20.59 8.39 17.07
N MET A 139 -20.31 7.68 16.00
CA MET A 139 -20.13 8.30 14.69
C MET A 139 -21.43 8.96 14.22
N ALA A 140 -22.59 8.29 14.36
CA ALA A 140 -23.88 8.88 14.03
C ALA A 140 -24.21 10.12 14.87
N PHE A 141 -23.83 10.14 16.15
CA PHE A 141 -23.95 11.32 16.99
C PHE A 141 -23.13 12.49 16.43
N LEU A 142 -21.86 12.25 16.07
CA LEU A 142 -21.00 13.27 15.49
C LEU A 142 -21.52 13.78 14.14
N GLU A 143 -22.05 12.90 13.31
CA GLU A 143 -22.65 13.25 12.02
C GLU A 143 -23.87 14.16 12.17
N ALA A 144 -24.73 13.85 13.12
CA ALA A 144 -25.90 14.69 13.43
C ALA A 144 -25.47 16.07 13.94
N TYR A 145 -24.55 16.13 14.91
CA TYR A 145 -24.01 17.35 15.45
C TYR A 145 -23.30 18.20 14.38
N ALA A 146 -22.49 17.57 13.54
CA ALA A 146 -21.78 18.24 12.44
C ALA A 146 -22.76 18.89 11.46
N ALA A 147 -23.81 18.16 11.07
CA ALA A 147 -24.84 18.64 10.15
C ALA A 147 -25.62 19.83 10.74
N GLU A 148 -25.97 19.78 12.03
CA GLU A 148 -26.70 20.85 12.73
C GLU A 148 -25.87 22.12 12.89
N HIS A 149 -24.55 21.99 13.15
CA HIS A 149 -23.69 23.11 13.49
C HIS A 149 -22.75 23.56 12.35
N GLY A 150 -22.81 22.91 11.17
CA GLY A 150 -21.95 23.23 10.03
C GLY A 150 -20.46 22.97 10.30
N LYS A 151 -20.13 21.94 11.09
CA LYS A 151 -18.77 21.62 11.53
C LYS A 151 -18.26 20.32 10.90
N THR A 152 -16.93 20.12 10.93
CA THR A 152 -16.35 18.80 10.59
C THR A 152 -16.61 17.80 11.71
N LEU A 153 -16.47 16.52 11.43
CA LEU A 153 -16.60 15.44 12.43
C LEU A 153 -15.55 15.58 13.55
N TYR A 154 -14.34 16.03 13.20
CA TYR A 154 -13.29 16.25 14.18
C TYR A 154 -13.60 17.42 15.11
N GLN A 155 -14.07 18.55 14.57
CA GLN A 155 -14.53 19.69 15.37
C GLN A 155 -15.72 19.30 16.26
N SER A 156 -16.64 18.51 15.71
CA SER A 156 -17.78 17.99 16.49
C SER A 156 -17.33 17.11 17.64
N LEU A 157 -16.28 16.31 17.45
CA LEU A 157 -15.68 15.52 18.53
C LEU A 157 -15.06 16.43 19.60
N LEU A 158 -14.31 17.46 19.20
CA LEU A 158 -13.71 18.42 20.13
C LEU A 158 -14.75 19.10 21.01
N ASP A 159 -15.86 19.55 20.42
CA ASP A 159 -16.94 20.24 21.15
C ASP A 159 -17.65 19.32 22.15
N ASN A 160 -17.63 18.01 21.94
CA ASN A 160 -18.44 17.05 22.70
C ASN A 160 -17.60 16.05 23.50
N LEU A 161 -16.30 16.30 23.74
CA LEU A 161 -15.44 15.37 24.47
C LEU A 161 -15.97 15.01 25.86
N GLU A 162 -16.61 15.97 26.53
CA GLU A 162 -17.19 15.81 27.88
C GLU A 162 -18.60 15.23 27.86
N ASP A 163 -19.22 15.06 26.68
CA ASP A 163 -20.56 14.48 26.58
C ASP A 163 -20.59 13.05 27.09
N PRO A 164 -21.59 12.65 27.88
CA PRO A 164 -21.73 11.29 28.40
C PRO A 164 -21.65 10.18 27.33
N VAL A 165 -21.98 10.49 26.07
CA VAL A 165 -21.89 9.52 24.95
C VAL A 165 -20.45 9.06 24.72
N PHE A 166 -19.44 9.91 25.05
CA PHE A 166 -18.02 9.57 24.87
C PHE A 166 -17.38 9.01 26.15
N LYS A 167 -18.12 8.90 27.24
CA LYS A 167 -17.61 8.29 28.48
C LYS A 167 -17.17 6.83 28.25
N GLY A 168 -15.98 6.50 28.72
CA GLY A 168 -15.40 5.16 28.54
C GLY A 168 -14.86 4.88 27.11
N THR A 169 -14.67 5.94 26.33
CA THR A 169 -13.96 5.87 25.03
C THR A 169 -12.52 6.34 25.19
N LYS A 170 -11.73 6.12 24.12
CA LYS A 170 -10.39 6.74 23.99
C LYS A 170 -10.42 7.99 23.10
N ALA A 171 -11.56 8.70 23.06
CA ALA A 171 -11.73 9.92 22.25
C ALA A 171 -10.70 10.99 22.63
N GLN A 172 -10.56 11.29 23.92
CA GLN A 172 -9.60 12.27 24.43
C GLN A 172 -8.16 11.91 24.05
N ALA A 173 -7.77 10.64 24.20
CA ALA A 173 -6.42 10.19 23.83
C ALA A 173 -6.16 10.33 22.33
N PHE A 174 -7.18 10.06 21.49
CA PHE A 174 -7.08 10.26 20.05
C PHE A 174 -6.90 11.72 19.68
N VAL A 175 -7.69 12.61 20.28
CA VAL A 175 -7.57 14.06 20.07
C VAL A 175 -6.19 14.55 20.51
N SER A 176 -5.75 14.19 21.72
CA SER A 176 -4.43 14.58 22.23
C SER A 176 -3.29 14.13 21.32
N LEU A 177 -3.37 12.92 20.77
CA LEU A 177 -2.42 12.42 19.79
C LEU A 177 -2.37 13.30 18.54
N ILE A 178 -3.53 13.53 17.91
CA ILE A 178 -3.60 14.33 16.67
C ILE A 178 -3.09 15.74 16.90
N GLU A 179 -3.49 16.42 17.99
CA GLU A 179 -3.05 17.79 18.27
C GLU A 179 -1.54 17.86 18.58
N ALA A 180 -1.00 16.91 19.34
CA ALA A 180 0.43 16.86 19.64
C ALA A 180 1.28 16.73 18.37
N PHE A 181 0.88 15.85 17.46
CA PHE A 181 1.58 15.69 16.19
C PHE A 181 1.34 16.87 15.23
N ALA A 182 0.14 17.45 15.21
CA ALA A 182 -0.16 18.64 14.41
C ALA A 182 0.69 19.86 14.83
N ALA A 183 1.02 19.98 16.12
CA ALA A 183 1.87 21.05 16.63
C ALA A 183 3.38 20.81 16.42
N GLY A 184 3.80 19.58 16.19
CA GLY A 184 5.22 19.19 16.24
C GLY A 184 5.79 18.51 14.99
N TYR A 185 5.09 18.54 13.85
CA TYR A 185 5.60 17.84 12.63
C TYR A 185 6.52 18.72 11.77
N GLU A 186 6.40 20.06 11.86
CA GLU A 186 7.18 20.97 11.01
C GLU A 186 8.69 20.81 11.21
N GLY A 187 9.43 20.77 10.10
CA GLY A 187 10.88 20.60 10.09
C GLY A 187 11.40 19.19 10.38
N ARG A 188 10.52 18.23 10.63
CA ARG A 188 10.89 16.82 10.83
C ARG A 188 10.76 16.01 9.53
N PRO A 189 11.62 14.99 9.30
CA PRO A 189 11.44 14.05 8.21
C PRO A 189 10.09 13.35 8.28
N ILE A 190 9.36 13.30 7.18
CA ILE A 190 8.01 12.72 7.13
C ILE A 190 7.99 11.23 7.56
N SER A 191 9.05 10.49 7.27
CA SER A 191 9.21 9.10 7.67
C SER A 191 9.26 8.94 9.19
N GLU A 192 9.95 9.84 9.90
CA GLU A 192 10.02 9.83 11.37
C GLU A 192 8.67 10.19 11.99
N VAL A 193 7.99 11.20 11.45
CA VAL A 193 6.65 11.61 11.91
C VAL A 193 5.66 10.49 11.71
N LEU A 194 5.67 9.84 10.55
CA LEU A 194 4.80 8.71 10.24
C LEU A 194 5.05 7.53 11.18
N SER A 195 6.30 7.11 11.33
CA SER A 195 6.66 6.01 12.23
C SER A 195 6.23 6.30 13.68
N ALA A 196 6.48 7.51 14.16
CA ALA A 196 6.10 7.91 15.52
C ALA A 196 4.58 7.87 15.72
N VAL A 197 3.78 8.47 14.82
CA VAL A 197 2.32 8.49 14.99
C VAL A 197 1.71 7.09 14.87
N LEU A 198 2.21 6.22 13.99
CA LEU A 198 1.70 4.85 13.86
C LEU A 198 2.02 4.02 15.12
N ASN A 199 3.19 4.24 15.72
CA ASN A 199 3.56 3.59 16.97
C ASN A 199 2.73 4.12 18.16
N GLU A 200 2.70 5.43 18.37
CA GLU A 200 1.99 6.06 19.51
C GLU A 200 0.47 5.88 19.43
N SER A 201 -0.10 5.85 18.23
CA SER A 201 -1.53 5.53 18.05
C SER A 201 -1.89 4.08 18.42
N GLY A 202 -0.89 3.21 18.51
CA GLY A 202 -1.05 1.76 18.67
C GLY A 202 -1.43 1.03 17.37
N TYR A 203 -1.37 1.70 16.23
CA TYR A 203 -1.73 1.12 14.93
C TYR A 203 -0.75 0.02 14.52
N GLU A 204 0.55 0.26 14.63
CA GLU A 204 1.59 -0.73 14.36
C GLU A 204 1.43 -1.98 15.25
N LYS A 205 1.17 -1.78 16.56
CA LYS A 205 0.89 -2.88 17.49
C LYS A 205 -0.33 -3.69 17.07
N MET A 206 -1.38 -3.03 16.60
CA MET A 206 -2.58 -3.70 16.10
C MET A 206 -2.25 -4.59 14.89
N LEU A 207 -1.52 -4.09 13.89
CA LEU A 207 -1.10 -4.85 12.72
C LEU A 207 -0.25 -6.08 13.09
N ARG A 208 0.69 -5.91 14.01
CA ARG A 208 1.52 -7.04 14.53
C ARG A 208 0.67 -8.12 15.21
N THR A 209 -0.38 -7.72 15.92
CA THR A 209 -1.29 -8.65 16.61
C THR A 209 -2.19 -9.40 15.64
N GLU A 210 -2.55 -8.80 14.51
CA GLU A 210 -3.33 -9.44 13.44
C GLU A 210 -2.54 -10.48 12.64
N GLY A 211 -1.21 -10.59 12.88
CA GLY A 211 -0.36 -11.68 12.41
C GLY A 211 -0.01 -11.65 10.91
N SER A 212 -0.17 -10.51 10.26
CA SER A 212 0.19 -10.34 8.84
C SER A 212 1.51 -9.59 8.71
N GLN A 213 2.62 -10.31 8.58
CA GLN A 213 3.95 -9.72 8.29
C GLN A 213 3.91 -8.90 7.01
N GLU A 214 3.15 -9.33 6.02
CA GLU A 214 2.97 -8.67 4.73
C GLU A 214 2.35 -7.26 4.82
N ARG A 215 1.68 -6.93 5.95
CA ARG A 215 1.10 -5.60 6.20
C ARG A 215 2.04 -4.67 6.97
N LEU A 216 3.12 -5.21 7.52
CA LEU A 216 4.12 -4.47 8.28
C LEU A 216 5.28 -4.00 7.39
N ASP A 217 5.59 -4.78 6.37
CA ASP A 217 6.62 -4.52 5.35
C ASP A 217 6.06 -3.61 4.24
#